data_7d6caea8618378da286c048bd5bc115e
#
_entry.id   7d6caea8618378da286c048bd5bc115e
#
_cell.length_a   1.000
_cell.length_b   1.000
_cell.length_c   1.000
_cell.angle_alpha   90.00
_cell.angle_beta   90.00
_cell.angle_gamma   90.00
#
_symmetry.space_group_name_H-M   'P 1'
#
loop_
_entity.id
_entity.type
_entity.pdbx_description
1 polymer ?
#
loop_
_entity_poly.entity_id
_entity_poly.type
_entity_poly.pdbx_seq_one_letter_code
_entity_poly.pdbx_strand_id
1 'polypeptide(L)'
;MVATVVGIRLRTTRHLLRRDWWRAVVLGLGLLWALAMLPTVLIAQAALAGQDAGLRADALVALTAVLSLGWATVPLVVSGLDDTLEPARFRSLGIPARTIMPGLVVAAFLTLPALFFALLLAILGLSWRGEGAGVLLVALVGLALMLASMVMGARVSAAWAARLLSSRRAKLATATAMVVGLAAIAPVALVLFRDGLTAVVGEDVEILLSRLADSPLGAGAAAPRAAADGDWLGAAWRLAVQAGWALALLAVWQQNVARSLVAPLGRGGGARRHHDRVLDPTRTLATPRDPASAAVHARLARAWTSDPRYLASLAGVLLLPAFFFALVMPVFDLDRRWAYVVPLMLAATIGWGRHNDVAFDSTGLWLDVVSGRLGREVMGGRLAAAAGWALPVVLAAAAGTVLWTGRWQDAPGLLGACVGVLGLSLAVAAVSAVLLPYRAPAPGASPFGAEVGAVGAGLAAQLASSLVAMGLVPFVVIPFVLSLTLAPAWGWLACAAGLVSGIGGYVGALRLAGALYDRRSGRLLAAVA
;
A
#
# COMPACT_ATOMS: atom_id res chain seq x y z
N MET A 1 -9.73 23.16 25.55
CA MET A 1 -9.61 22.78 24.14
C MET A 1 -8.90 21.44 23.95
N VAL A 2 -7.73 21.18 24.55
CA VAL A 2 -7.04 19.87 24.45
C VAL A 2 -7.94 18.74 24.90
N ALA A 3 -8.50 18.82 26.11
CA ALA A 3 -9.42 17.80 26.65
C ALA A 3 -10.65 17.58 25.76
N THR A 4 -11.16 18.63 25.12
CA THR A 4 -12.30 18.54 24.20
C THR A 4 -11.92 17.76 22.93
N VAL A 5 -10.79 18.09 22.27
CA VAL A 5 -10.33 17.42 21.05
C VAL A 5 -9.98 15.96 21.33
N VAL A 6 -9.27 15.68 22.41
CA VAL A 6 -8.95 14.32 22.86
C VAL A 6 -10.24 13.56 23.23
N GLY A 7 -11.16 14.21 23.93
CA GLY A 7 -12.46 13.61 24.29
C GLY A 7 -13.30 13.25 23.06
N ILE A 8 -13.33 14.11 22.04
CA ILE A 8 -13.99 13.82 20.75
C ILE A 8 -13.36 12.58 20.13
N ARG A 9 -12.03 12.51 20.07
CA ARG A 9 -11.32 11.36 19.50
C ARG A 9 -11.70 10.06 20.22
N LEU A 10 -11.57 10.02 21.55
CA LEU A 10 -11.86 8.82 22.33
C LEU A 10 -13.32 8.38 22.19
N ARG A 11 -14.27 9.34 22.23
CA ARG A 11 -15.70 9.05 22.03
C ARG A 11 -15.98 8.51 20.64
N THR A 12 -15.39 9.12 19.62
CA THR A 12 -15.55 8.67 18.23
C THR A 12 -14.96 7.27 18.05
N THR A 13 -13.75 7.00 18.54
CA THR A 13 -13.13 5.67 18.49
C THR A 13 -13.98 4.62 19.21
N ARG A 14 -14.45 4.94 20.44
CA ARG A 14 -15.32 4.05 21.21
C ARG A 14 -16.64 3.77 20.47
N HIS A 15 -17.25 4.79 19.87
CA HIS A 15 -18.49 4.63 19.11
C HIS A 15 -18.29 3.76 17.87
N LEU A 16 -17.20 3.99 17.13
CA LEU A 16 -16.85 3.20 15.96
C LEU A 16 -16.57 1.73 16.30
N LEU A 17 -15.87 1.46 17.41
CA LEU A 17 -15.60 0.10 17.88
C LEU A 17 -16.87 -0.64 18.33
N ARG A 18 -17.86 0.09 18.88
CA ARG A 18 -19.15 -0.51 19.29
C ARG A 18 -20.08 -0.76 18.11
N ARG A 19 -20.02 0.10 17.09
CA ARG A 19 -20.88 -0.01 15.91
C ARG A 19 -20.38 -1.07 14.94
N ASP A 20 -19.06 -1.15 14.74
CA ASP A 20 -18.42 -1.96 13.72
C ASP A 20 -17.48 -3.00 14.38
N TRP A 21 -18.00 -4.17 14.71
CA TRP A 21 -17.24 -5.24 15.38
C TRP A 21 -15.92 -5.60 14.71
N TRP A 22 -15.84 -5.52 13.37
CA TRP A 22 -14.62 -5.79 12.61
C TRP A 22 -13.47 -4.82 12.94
N ARG A 23 -13.79 -3.57 13.34
CA ARG A 23 -12.77 -2.59 13.78
C ARG A 23 -12.16 -3.02 15.11
N ALA A 24 -12.95 -3.59 15.98
CA ALA A 24 -12.45 -4.17 17.22
C ALA A 24 -11.55 -5.37 16.93
N VAL A 25 -11.88 -6.20 15.93
CA VAL A 25 -11.05 -7.32 15.48
C VAL A 25 -9.74 -6.82 14.90
N VAL A 26 -9.75 -5.86 13.97
CA VAL A 26 -8.52 -5.28 13.38
C VAL A 26 -7.65 -4.62 14.46
N LEU A 27 -8.25 -3.88 15.38
CA LEU A 27 -7.52 -3.29 16.51
C LEU A 27 -6.92 -4.38 17.41
N GLY A 28 -7.70 -5.44 17.71
CA GLY A 28 -7.25 -6.58 18.50
C GLY A 28 -6.11 -7.35 17.84
N LEU A 29 -6.21 -7.60 16.53
CA LEU A 29 -5.12 -8.22 15.75
C LEU A 29 -3.88 -7.33 15.71
N GLY A 30 -4.04 -6.02 15.55
CA GLY A 30 -2.93 -5.07 15.60
C GLY A 30 -2.27 -5.04 16.97
N LEU A 31 -3.04 -5.10 18.06
CA LEU A 31 -2.52 -5.18 19.42
C LEU A 31 -1.82 -6.53 19.68
N LEU A 32 -2.42 -7.63 19.23
CA LEU A 32 -1.81 -8.97 19.34
C LEU A 32 -0.48 -9.04 18.59
N TRP A 33 -0.44 -8.47 17.37
CA TRP A 33 0.79 -8.38 16.59
C TRP A 33 1.85 -7.53 17.31
N ALA A 34 1.46 -6.37 17.86
CA ALA A 34 2.35 -5.51 18.62
C ALA A 34 2.92 -6.22 19.86
N LEU A 35 2.07 -6.97 20.60
CA LEU A 35 2.50 -7.79 21.73
C LEU A 35 3.44 -8.94 21.31
N ALA A 36 3.15 -9.58 20.17
CA ALA A 36 4.01 -10.64 19.62
C ALA A 36 5.39 -10.11 19.18
N MET A 37 5.49 -8.82 18.84
CA MET A 37 6.77 -8.19 18.49
C MET A 37 7.62 -7.81 19.73
N LEU A 38 7.04 -7.70 20.93
CA LEU A 38 7.78 -7.30 22.13
C LEU A 38 8.98 -8.21 22.45
N PRO A 39 8.88 -9.55 22.40
CA PRO A 39 10.04 -10.41 22.62
C PRO A 39 11.19 -10.11 21.64
N THR A 40 10.89 -9.90 20.36
CA THR A 40 11.88 -9.56 19.34
C THR A 40 12.56 -8.22 19.66
N VAL A 41 11.79 -7.21 20.09
CA VAL A 41 12.34 -5.91 20.49
C VAL A 41 13.22 -6.02 21.73
N LEU A 42 12.84 -6.85 22.71
CA LEU A 42 13.66 -7.10 23.92
C LEU A 42 14.95 -7.84 23.58
N ILE A 43 14.90 -8.82 22.69
CA ILE A 43 16.10 -9.51 22.19
C ILE A 43 17.02 -8.51 21.44
N ALA A 44 16.47 -7.69 20.57
CA ALA A 44 17.22 -6.66 19.87
C ALA A 44 17.86 -5.65 20.84
N GLN A 45 17.12 -5.21 21.87
CA GLN A 45 17.65 -4.33 22.92
C GLN A 45 18.81 -4.98 23.67
N ALA A 46 18.67 -6.25 24.07
CA ALA A 46 19.72 -6.99 24.76
C ALA A 46 20.97 -7.17 23.87
N ALA A 47 20.76 -7.50 22.59
CA ALA A 47 21.84 -7.62 21.61
C ALA A 47 22.59 -6.28 21.43
N LEU A 48 21.86 -5.16 21.28
CA LEU A 48 22.45 -3.83 21.16
C LEU A 48 23.19 -3.40 22.43
N ALA A 49 22.69 -3.75 23.63
CA ALA A 49 23.35 -3.43 24.87
C ALA A 49 24.72 -4.12 25.04
N GLY A 50 24.93 -5.26 24.38
CA GLY A 50 26.19 -5.98 24.33
C GLY A 50 27.20 -5.51 23.29
N GLN A 51 26.81 -4.57 22.41
CA GLN A 51 27.68 -4.01 21.37
C GLN A 51 28.41 -2.76 21.90
N ASP A 52 29.51 -2.41 21.21
CA ASP A 52 30.19 -1.12 21.44
C ASP A 52 29.26 0.08 21.15
N ALA A 53 29.62 1.25 21.69
CA ALA A 53 28.80 2.47 21.56
C ALA A 53 28.63 2.91 20.11
N GLY A 54 29.65 2.67 19.26
CA GLY A 54 29.62 3.02 17.83
C GLY A 54 28.57 2.22 17.08
N LEU A 55 28.69 0.89 17.09
CA LEU A 55 27.77 0.00 16.38
C LEU A 55 26.33 0.13 16.90
N ARG A 56 26.16 0.34 18.22
CA ARG A 56 24.87 0.59 18.85
C ARG A 56 24.21 1.86 18.29
N ALA A 57 24.97 2.96 18.18
CA ALA A 57 24.48 4.21 17.59
C ALA A 57 24.12 4.04 16.12
N ASP A 58 24.99 3.43 15.33
CA ASP A 58 24.80 3.24 13.90
C ASP A 58 23.56 2.42 13.60
N ALA A 59 23.32 1.34 14.37
CA ALA A 59 22.11 0.54 14.27
C ALA A 59 20.83 1.35 14.58
N LEU A 60 20.86 2.17 15.63
CA LEU A 60 19.73 3.03 16.00
C LEU A 60 19.52 4.17 14.99
N VAL A 61 20.59 4.74 14.42
CA VAL A 61 20.52 5.74 13.35
C VAL A 61 19.88 5.14 12.11
N ALA A 62 20.36 3.97 11.66
CA ALA A 62 19.78 3.26 10.51
C ALA A 62 18.29 2.98 10.73
N LEU A 63 17.94 2.40 11.87
CA LEU A 63 16.55 2.07 12.22
C LEU A 63 15.66 3.32 12.22
N THR A 64 16.08 4.38 12.91
CA THR A 64 15.26 5.60 13.02
C THR A 64 15.15 6.34 11.71
N ALA A 65 16.16 6.31 10.85
CA ALA A 65 16.09 6.88 9.50
C ALA A 65 15.05 6.12 8.64
N VAL A 66 15.09 4.78 8.63
CA VAL A 66 14.12 3.94 7.91
C VAL A 66 12.70 4.17 8.43
N LEU A 67 12.53 4.18 9.75
CA LEU A 67 11.22 4.44 10.36
C LEU A 67 10.70 5.84 10.03
N SER A 68 11.56 6.87 10.05
CA SER A 68 11.18 8.25 9.71
C SER A 68 10.70 8.37 8.26
N LEU A 69 11.43 7.74 7.34
CA LEU A 69 11.04 7.67 5.92
C LEU A 69 9.73 6.88 5.74
N GLY A 70 9.59 5.74 6.42
CA GLY A 70 8.37 4.95 6.40
C GLY A 70 7.16 5.75 6.89
N TRP A 71 7.27 6.44 8.03
CA TRP A 71 6.20 7.27 8.58
C TRP A 71 5.85 8.47 7.68
N ALA A 72 6.81 9.02 6.96
CA ALA A 72 6.57 10.10 6.01
C ALA A 72 5.89 9.60 4.72
N THR A 73 6.17 8.36 4.29
CA THR A 73 5.66 7.80 3.03
C THR A 73 4.32 7.09 3.18
N VAL A 74 4.06 6.40 4.31
CA VAL A 74 2.79 5.67 4.54
C VAL A 74 1.55 6.54 4.31
N PRO A 75 1.42 7.78 4.82
CA PRO A 75 0.26 8.62 4.57
C PRO A 75 0.09 9.07 3.12
N LEU A 76 1.17 9.06 2.32
CA LEU A 76 1.09 9.36 0.89
C LEU A 76 0.38 8.24 0.13
N VAL A 77 0.50 7.01 0.63
CA VAL A 77 -0.05 5.80 0.01
C VAL A 77 -1.41 5.46 0.61
N VAL A 78 -1.51 5.48 1.93
CA VAL A 78 -2.68 5.06 2.70
C VAL A 78 -3.35 6.30 3.27
N SER A 79 -3.90 7.16 2.39
CA SER A 79 -4.68 8.32 2.81
C SER A 79 -6.09 7.86 3.26
N GLY A 80 -6.59 8.43 4.36
CA GLY A 80 -7.93 8.16 4.87
C GLY A 80 -8.02 7.21 6.07
N LEU A 81 -6.90 6.69 6.59
CA LEU A 81 -6.92 5.81 7.77
C LEU A 81 -7.33 6.52 9.07
N ASP A 82 -7.17 7.82 9.18
CA ASP A 82 -7.46 8.58 10.41
C ASP A 82 -8.16 9.93 10.13
N ASP A 83 -9.37 9.85 9.55
CA ASP A 83 -10.22 11.02 9.27
C ASP A 83 -10.99 11.53 10.49
N THR A 84 -10.78 10.95 11.67
CA THR A 84 -11.58 11.28 12.87
C THR A 84 -11.41 12.73 13.32
N LEU A 85 -10.25 13.32 13.07
CA LEU A 85 -9.91 14.70 13.44
C LEU A 85 -9.42 15.51 12.24
N GLU A 86 -10.04 15.34 11.07
CA GLU A 86 -9.73 16.15 9.90
C GLU A 86 -9.97 17.64 10.21
N PRO A 87 -8.94 18.51 10.09
CA PRO A 87 -9.06 19.92 10.46
C PRO A 87 -10.19 20.65 9.72
N ALA A 88 -10.50 20.23 8.49
CA ALA A 88 -11.58 20.80 7.69
C ALA A 88 -12.97 20.72 8.38
N ARG A 89 -13.19 19.74 9.24
CA ARG A 89 -14.45 19.58 10.01
C ARG A 89 -14.67 20.66 11.07
N PHE A 90 -13.58 21.28 11.53
CA PHE A 90 -13.64 22.38 12.51
C PHE A 90 -13.87 23.75 11.85
N ARG A 91 -13.94 23.81 10.53
CA ARG A 91 -14.10 25.06 9.76
C ARG A 91 -15.37 25.83 10.12
N SER A 92 -16.50 25.12 10.24
CA SER A 92 -17.79 25.73 10.60
C SER A 92 -17.82 26.35 12.01
N LEU A 93 -16.85 26.01 12.86
CA LEU A 93 -16.80 26.49 14.24
C LEU A 93 -16.03 27.83 14.36
N GLY A 94 -15.37 28.31 13.31
CA GLY A 94 -14.62 29.57 13.32
C GLY A 94 -13.45 29.61 14.30
N ILE A 95 -12.95 28.43 14.76
CA ILE A 95 -11.92 28.34 15.78
C ILE A 95 -10.53 28.52 15.11
N PRO A 96 -9.65 29.40 15.63
CA PRO A 96 -8.32 29.60 15.05
C PRO A 96 -7.42 28.38 15.23
N ALA A 97 -6.55 28.11 14.25
CA ALA A 97 -5.65 26.95 14.24
C ALA A 97 -4.81 26.83 15.52
N ARG A 98 -4.32 27.96 16.05
CA ARG A 98 -3.50 27.98 17.28
C ARG A 98 -4.22 27.35 18.48
N THR A 99 -5.54 27.51 18.57
CA THR A 99 -6.35 27.00 19.68
C THR A 99 -6.61 25.50 19.57
N ILE A 100 -6.70 24.98 18.34
CA ILE A 100 -6.97 23.55 18.09
C ILE A 100 -5.67 22.73 18.10
N MET A 101 -4.54 23.34 17.67
CA MET A 101 -3.28 22.67 17.41
C MET A 101 -2.76 21.83 18.60
N PRO A 102 -2.74 22.32 19.87
CA PRO A 102 -2.29 21.49 20.98
C PRO A 102 -3.12 20.22 21.16
N GLY A 103 -4.44 20.29 20.93
CA GLY A 103 -5.33 19.14 20.98
C GLY A 103 -5.06 18.14 19.85
N LEU A 104 -4.77 18.62 18.63
CA LEU A 104 -4.43 17.78 17.49
C LEU A 104 -3.07 17.09 17.70
N VAL A 105 -2.09 17.78 18.28
CA VAL A 105 -0.77 17.21 18.61
C VAL A 105 -0.94 16.05 19.60
N VAL A 106 -1.58 16.28 20.73
CA VAL A 106 -1.81 15.22 21.74
C VAL A 106 -2.57 14.07 21.12
N ALA A 107 -3.62 14.35 20.34
CA ALA A 107 -4.39 13.32 19.68
C ALA A 107 -3.57 12.52 18.65
N ALA A 108 -2.59 13.12 17.98
CA ALA A 108 -1.72 12.41 17.05
C ALA A 108 -0.83 11.37 17.73
N PHE A 109 -0.34 11.67 18.94
CA PHE A 109 0.43 10.72 19.75
C PHE A 109 -0.42 9.62 20.38
N LEU A 110 -1.72 9.83 20.56
CA LEU A 110 -2.66 8.83 21.10
C LEU A 110 -3.17 7.85 20.02
N THR A 111 -2.40 7.60 18.98
CA THR A 111 -2.69 6.56 17.99
C THR A 111 -2.00 5.26 18.39
N LEU A 112 -2.63 4.11 18.08
CA LEU A 112 -2.02 2.81 18.37
C LEU A 112 -0.60 2.67 17.77
N PRO A 113 -0.36 3.03 16.48
CA PRO A 113 0.99 3.00 15.94
C PRO A 113 1.96 3.92 16.69
N ALA A 114 1.58 5.16 17.03
CA ALA A 114 2.47 6.07 17.75
C ALA A 114 2.82 5.55 19.15
N LEU A 115 1.86 4.96 19.87
CA LEU A 115 2.10 4.34 21.18
C LEU A 115 3.00 3.11 21.07
N PHE A 116 2.81 2.28 20.04
CA PHE A 116 3.67 1.13 19.79
C PHE A 116 5.12 1.56 19.50
N PHE A 117 5.33 2.55 18.62
CA PHE A 117 6.68 3.06 18.34
C PHE A 117 7.29 3.82 19.50
N ALA A 118 6.49 4.49 20.33
CA ALA A 118 6.97 5.09 21.58
C ALA A 118 7.53 4.02 22.51
N LEU A 119 6.81 2.91 22.70
CA LEU A 119 7.26 1.78 23.50
C LEU A 119 8.51 1.11 22.91
N LEU A 120 8.51 0.86 21.59
CA LEU A 120 9.63 0.28 20.87
C LEU A 120 10.90 1.10 21.03
N LEU A 121 10.85 2.41 20.75
CA LEU A 121 12.01 3.30 20.88
C LEU A 121 12.46 3.46 22.33
N ALA A 122 11.52 3.50 23.29
CA ALA A 122 11.88 3.52 24.71
C ALA A 122 12.63 2.26 25.13
N ILE A 123 12.17 1.06 24.73
CA ILE A 123 12.86 -0.21 25.02
C ILE A 123 14.24 -0.22 24.38
N LEU A 124 14.37 0.15 23.11
CA LEU A 124 15.67 0.22 22.42
C LEU A 124 16.60 1.25 23.05
N GLY A 125 16.06 2.38 23.53
CA GLY A 125 16.83 3.39 24.27
C GLY A 125 17.46 2.84 25.56
N LEU A 126 16.85 1.83 26.21
CA LEU A 126 17.43 1.17 27.38
C LEU A 126 18.72 0.39 27.08
N SER A 127 19.11 0.22 25.80
CA SER A 127 20.42 -0.34 25.44
C SER A 127 21.58 0.51 25.95
N TRP A 128 21.35 1.80 26.22
CA TRP A 128 22.34 2.75 26.74
C TRP A 128 22.44 2.77 28.28
N ARG A 129 21.70 1.93 28.98
CA ARG A 129 21.65 1.94 30.46
C ARG A 129 23.01 1.69 31.13
N GLY A 130 23.92 0.96 30.45
CA GLY A 130 25.27 0.65 30.96
C GLY A 130 26.25 1.82 30.91
N GLU A 131 25.97 2.86 30.10
CA GLU A 131 26.85 4.02 29.88
C GLU A 131 26.60 5.17 30.90
N GLY A 132 25.73 4.96 31.88
CA GLY A 132 25.40 5.92 32.91
C GLY A 132 24.08 6.67 32.69
N ALA A 133 23.57 7.27 33.76
CA ALA A 133 22.24 7.89 33.77
C ALA A 133 22.13 9.09 32.82
N GLY A 134 23.20 9.86 32.66
CA GLY A 134 23.23 11.01 31.74
C GLY A 134 23.10 10.58 30.29
N VAL A 135 23.84 9.56 29.86
CA VAL A 135 23.78 9.01 28.51
C VAL A 135 22.40 8.39 28.25
N LEU A 136 21.85 7.65 29.22
CA LEU A 136 20.51 7.10 29.12
C LEU A 136 19.44 8.20 28.92
N LEU A 137 19.56 9.31 29.68
CA LEU A 137 18.64 10.44 29.52
C LEU A 137 18.73 11.04 28.12
N VAL A 138 19.95 11.25 27.60
CA VAL A 138 20.18 11.75 26.22
C VAL A 138 19.54 10.78 25.21
N ALA A 139 19.69 9.46 25.39
CA ALA A 139 19.10 8.46 24.53
C ALA A 139 17.56 8.54 24.51
N LEU A 140 16.94 8.58 25.67
CA LEU A 140 15.48 8.64 25.78
C LEU A 140 14.91 9.94 25.22
N VAL A 141 15.58 11.08 25.50
CA VAL A 141 15.18 12.39 24.95
C VAL A 141 15.37 12.42 23.43
N GLY A 142 16.50 11.93 22.92
CA GLY A 142 16.78 11.87 21.48
C GLY A 142 15.75 11.03 20.73
N LEU A 143 15.44 9.82 21.22
CA LEU A 143 14.45 8.94 20.61
C LEU A 143 13.01 9.48 20.74
N ALA A 144 12.68 10.18 21.82
CA ALA A 144 11.39 10.87 21.96
C ALA A 144 11.24 12.01 20.93
N LEU A 145 12.30 12.77 20.67
CA LEU A 145 12.32 13.80 19.62
C LEU A 145 12.24 13.18 18.22
N MET A 146 12.87 12.02 18.00
CA MET A 146 12.71 11.26 16.75
C MET A 146 11.25 10.84 16.54
N LEU A 147 10.60 10.27 17.56
CA LEU A 147 9.18 9.93 17.50
C LEU A 147 8.31 11.14 17.20
N ALA A 148 8.59 12.29 17.84
CA ALA A 148 7.88 13.53 17.57
C ALA A 148 8.02 13.93 16.09
N SER A 149 9.22 13.86 15.54
CA SER A 149 9.49 14.15 14.12
C SER A 149 8.74 13.17 13.19
N MET A 150 8.71 11.88 13.51
CA MET A 150 7.96 10.87 12.74
C MET A 150 6.47 11.19 12.72
N VAL A 151 5.85 11.40 13.89
CA VAL A 151 4.42 11.68 14.01
C VAL A 151 4.03 12.99 13.30
N MET A 152 4.80 14.06 13.47
CA MET A 152 4.54 15.35 12.83
C MET A 152 4.82 15.28 11.31
N GLY A 153 5.89 14.60 10.89
CA GLY A 153 6.22 14.36 9.51
C GLY A 153 5.10 13.63 8.75
N ALA A 154 4.52 12.61 9.36
CA ALA A 154 3.35 11.92 8.80
C ALA A 154 2.13 12.85 8.62
N ARG A 155 1.90 13.80 9.55
CA ARG A 155 0.81 14.78 9.41
C ARG A 155 1.08 15.80 8.31
N VAL A 156 2.33 16.22 8.16
CA VAL A 156 2.75 17.13 7.07
C VAL A 156 2.61 16.43 5.72
N SER A 157 3.12 15.20 5.60
CA SER A 157 3.03 14.43 4.35
C SER A 157 1.58 14.10 3.97
N ALA A 158 0.72 13.75 4.93
CA ALA A 158 -0.71 13.55 4.68
C ALA A 158 -1.39 14.82 4.15
N ALA A 159 -1.07 16.00 4.73
CA ALA A 159 -1.62 17.27 4.27
C ALA A 159 -1.12 17.66 2.86
N TRP A 160 0.12 17.29 2.53
CA TRP A 160 0.69 17.49 1.20
C TRP A 160 0.14 16.49 0.20
N ALA A 161 -0.04 15.22 0.59
CA ALA A 161 -0.68 14.21 -0.22
C ALA A 161 -2.05 14.67 -0.73
N ALA A 162 -2.88 15.20 0.15
CA ALA A 162 -4.20 15.70 -0.20
C ALA A 162 -4.16 16.82 -1.27
N ARG A 163 -3.08 17.59 -1.34
CA ARG A 163 -2.89 18.67 -2.32
C ARG A 163 -2.19 18.20 -3.60
N LEU A 164 -1.08 17.47 -3.44
CA LEU A 164 -0.26 17.01 -4.57
C LEU A 164 -0.98 15.93 -5.37
N LEU A 165 -1.69 15.02 -4.69
CA LEU A 165 -2.43 13.95 -5.34
C LEU A 165 -3.70 14.44 -6.06
N SER A 166 -3.98 15.75 -6.09
CA SER A 166 -5.02 16.32 -6.93
C SER A 166 -4.69 16.27 -8.44
N SER A 167 -3.42 16.19 -8.82
CA SER A 167 -2.98 16.12 -10.22
C SER A 167 -2.49 14.72 -10.60
N ARG A 168 -2.74 14.30 -11.85
CA ARG A 168 -2.32 12.99 -12.40
C ARG A 168 -0.81 12.79 -12.38
N ARG A 169 -0.06 13.85 -12.74
CA ARG A 169 1.42 13.80 -12.77
C ARG A 169 2.01 13.60 -11.39
N ALA A 170 1.45 14.26 -10.39
CA ALA A 170 1.92 14.13 -9.02
C ALA A 170 1.61 12.75 -8.42
N LYS A 171 0.46 12.14 -8.73
CA LYS A 171 0.14 10.76 -8.33
C LYS A 171 1.14 9.75 -8.88
N LEU A 172 1.46 9.88 -10.16
CA LEU A 172 2.44 9.02 -10.81
C LEU A 172 3.84 9.24 -10.21
N ALA A 173 4.27 10.49 -10.04
CA ALA A 173 5.56 10.82 -9.43
C ALA A 173 5.68 10.28 -8.00
N THR A 174 4.62 10.38 -7.19
CA THR A 174 4.61 9.84 -5.81
C THR A 174 4.67 8.32 -5.81
N ALA A 175 3.90 7.66 -6.68
CA ALA A 175 3.96 6.20 -6.82
C ALA A 175 5.34 5.73 -7.29
N THR A 176 5.93 6.41 -8.27
CA THR A 176 7.28 6.12 -8.75
C THR A 176 8.34 6.36 -7.66
N ALA A 177 8.27 7.48 -6.95
CA ALA A 177 9.18 7.78 -5.85
C ALA A 177 9.09 6.75 -4.72
N MET A 178 7.90 6.24 -4.46
CA MET A 178 7.68 5.17 -3.49
C MET A 178 8.28 3.83 -3.96
N VAL A 179 8.09 3.46 -5.24
CA VAL A 179 8.71 2.25 -5.82
C VAL A 179 10.22 2.35 -5.74
N VAL A 180 10.78 3.49 -6.14
CA VAL A 180 12.22 3.75 -6.08
C VAL A 180 12.72 3.74 -4.64
N GLY A 181 11.99 4.34 -3.70
CA GLY A 181 12.33 4.35 -2.27
C GLY A 181 12.34 2.94 -1.66
N LEU A 182 11.32 2.14 -1.94
CA LEU A 182 11.26 0.73 -1.49
C LEU A 182 12.36 -0.12 -2.14
N ALA A 183 12.62 0.08 -3.43
CA ALA A 183 13.70 -0.60 -4.14
C ALA A 183 15.09 -0.19 -3.60
N ALA A 184 15.26 1.04 -3.15
CA ALA A 184 16.50 1.51 -2.53
C ALA A 184 16.70 0.98 -1.09
N ILE A 185 15.60 0.78 -0.34
CA ILE A 185 15.64 0.21 1.02
C ILE A 185 15.84 -1.31 1.00
N ALA A 186 15.34 -2.00 -0.02
CA ALA A 186 15.40 -3.45 -0.11
C ALA A 186 16.83 -4.04 -0.02
N PRO A 187 17.86 -3.51 -0.71
CA PRO A 187 19.23 -3.99 -0.56
C PRO A 187 19.80 -3.81 0.84
N VAL A 188 19.51 -2.69 1.49
CA VAL A 188 19.96 -2.42 2.86
C VAL A 188 19.30 -3.37 3.85
N ALA A 189 17.98 -3.58 3.74
CA ALA A 189 17.25 -4.54 4.55
C ALA A 189 17.75 -5.98 4.31
N LEU A 190 18.11 -6.31 3.07
CA LEU A 190 18.65 -7.61 2.69
C LEU A 190 19.98 -7.90 3.37
N VAL A 191 20.94 -6.98 3.27
CA VAL A 191 22.27 -7.14 3.86
C VAL A 191 22.15 -7.24 5.38
N LEU A 192 21.31 -6.41 6.01
CA LEU A 192 21.01 -6.50 7.44
C LEU A 192 20.43 -7.85 7.86
N PHE A 193 19.61 -8.47 7.01
CA PHE A 193 18.92 -9.72 7.32
C PHE A 193 19.80 -10.96 7.10
N ARG A 194 20.66 -10.93 6.06
CA ARG A 194 21.49 -12.06 5.63
C ARG A 194 22.80 -12.16 6.41
N ASP A 195 23.48 -11.05 6.53
CA ASP A 195 24.87 -11.02 6.97
C ASP A 195 25.04 -10.36 8.34
N GLY A 196 23.93 -9.90 8.94
CA GLY A 196 23.92 -9.18 10.20
C GLY A 196 24.43 -7.75 10.09
N LEU A 197 24.39 -7.03 11.21
CA LEU A 197 24.84 -5.64 11.29
C LEU A 197 26.32 -5.44 10.88
N THR A 198 27.15 -6.47 11.10
CA THR A 198 28.60 -6.41 10.84
C THR A 198 28.98 -6.44 9.36
N ALA A 199 28.15 -7.03 8.50
CA ALA A 199 28.43 -7.13 7.08
C ALA A 199 27.98 -5.89 6.26
N VAL A 200 27.15 -5.02 6.87
CA VAL A 200 26.71 -3.75 6.28
C VAL A 200 27.78 -2.66 6.43
N VAL A 201 28.77 -2.87 7.27
CA VAL A 201 29.83 -1.90 7.58
C VAL A 201 30.95 -1.95 6.51
N GLY A 202 30.60 -1.61 5.26
CA GLY A 202 31.59 -1.16 4.29
C GLY A 202 31.78 0.36 4.41
N GLU A 203 32.91 0.86 3.97
CA GLU A 203 33.30 2.28 4.07
C GLU A 203 32.21 3.24 3.58
N ASP A 204 31.51 2.90 2.50
CA ASP A 204 30.39 3.68 1.95
C ASP A 204 29.17 3.78 2.90
N VAL A 205 28.90 2.71 3.64
CA VAL A 205 27.76 2.66 4.59
C VAL A 205 28.11 3.43 5.86
N GLU A 206 29.35 3.36 6.32
CA GLU A 206 29.83 4.15 7.46
C GLU A 206 29.74 5.65 7.16
N ILE A 207 30.14 6.07 5.96
CA ILE A 207 29.98 7.45 5.48
C ILE A 207 28.50 7.85 5.44
N LEU A 208 27.62 6.98 4.96
CA LEU A 208 26.19 7.25 4.94
C LEU A 208 25.61 7.41 6.35
N LEU A 209 25.94 6.49 7.26
CA LEU A 209 25.46 6.51 8.64
C LEU A 209 25.96 7.75 9.39
N SER A 210 27.23 8.15 9.18
CA SER A 210 27.77 9.37 9.78
C SER A 210 27.02 10.62 9.30
N ARG A 211 26.69 10.71 8.00
CA ARG A 211 25.86 11.82 7.47
C ARG A 211 24.44 11.79 8.00
N LEU A 212 23.85 10.61 8.15
CA LEU A 212 22.53 10.46 8.75
C LEU A 212 22.54 10.86 10.22
N ALA A 213 23.59 10.51 10.97
CA ALA A 213 23.80 10.87 12.37
C ALA A 213 23.83 12.37 12.63
N ASP A 214 24.27 13.16 11.65
CA ASP A 214 24.29 14.64 11.74
C ASP A 214 23.06 15.29 11.09
N SER A 215 22.18 14.48 10.49
CA SER A 215 20.94 14.93 9.85
C SER A 215 19.71 14.76 10.76
N PRO A 216 18.59 15.45 10.48
CA PRO A 216 17.32 15.25 11.20
C PRO A 216 16.75 13.82 11.15
N LEU A 217 17.30 12.94 10.32
CA LEU A 217 16.87 11.54 10.21
C LEU A 217 17.51 10.61 11.24
N GLY A 218 18.64 11.02 11.86
CA GLY A 218 19.38 10.20 12.80
C GLY A 218 19.98 10.92 14.00
N ALA A 219 19.99 12.28 14.03
CA ALA A 219 20.68 13.07 15.04
C ALA A 219 20.24 12.70 16.48
N GLY A 220 18.94 12.50 16.71
CA GLY A 220 18.45 12.11 18.03
C GLY A 220 18.93 10.72 18.47
N ALA A 221 19.12 9.79 17.54
CA ALA A 221 19.62 8.44 17.81
C ALA A 221 21.16 8.40 17.98
N ALA A 222 21.88 9.33 17.34
CA ALA A 222 23.34 9.44 17.44
C ALA A 222 23.82 10.23 18.68
N ALA A 223 22.96 11.07 19.27
CA ALA A 223 23.32 11.91 20.41
C ALA A 223 23.88 11.12 21.61
N PRO A 224 23.36 9.92 21.99
CA PRO A 224 23.89 9.17 23.11
C PRO A 224 25.34 8.73 22.95
N ARG A 225 25.79 8.43 21.72
CA ARG A 225 27.19 8.10 21.44
C ARG A 225 28.12 9.24 21.81
N ALA A 226 27.81 10.47 21.33
CA ALA A 226 28.61 11.64 21.67
C ALA A 226 28.69 11.85 23.20
N ALA A 227 27.57 11.66 23.92
CA ALA A 227 27.55 11.73 25.37
C ALA A 227 28.39 10.64 26.03
N ALA A 228 28.39 9.39 25.51
CA ALA A 228 29.20 8.29 26.00
C ALA A 228 30.69 8.53 25.77
N ASP A 229 31.05 9.16 24.65
CA ASP A 229 32.43 9.58 24.33
C ASP A 229 32.88 10.83 25.13
N GLY A 230 32.01 11.37 26.01
CA GLY A 230 32.28 12.57 26.80
C GLY A 230 32.04 13.90 26.08
N ASP A 231 31.64 13.88 24.80
CA ASP A 231 31.30 15.06 24.00
C ASP A 231 29.84 15.49 24.24
N TRP A 232 29.62 16.09 25.40
CA TRP A 232 28.32 16.62 25.80
C TRP A 232 27.84 17.78 24.91
N LEU A 233 28.77 18.56 24.33
CA LEU A 233 28.43 19.63 23.42
C LEU A 233 27.92 19.06 22.07
N GLY A 234 28.59 18.06 21.54
CA GLY A 234 28.14 17.33 20.35
C GLY A 234 26.80 16.61 20.56
N ALA A 235 26.56 16.04 21.74
CA ALA A 235 25.29 15.47 22.12
C ALA A 235 24.17 16.52 22.14
N ALA A 236 24.42 17.66 22.80
CA ALA A 236 23.47 18.78 22.87
C ALA A 236 23.16 19.35 21.48
N TRP A 237 24.18 19.50 20.62
CA TRP A 237 24.01 19.94 19.23
C TRP A 237 23.06 18.99 18.44
N ARG A 238 23.27 17.69 18.52
CA ARG A 238 22.42 16.70 17.83
C ARG A 238 20.98 16.72 18.34
N LEU A 239 20.80 16.86 19.65
CA LEU A 239 19.47 17.05 20.23
C LEU A 239 18.82 18.37 19.75
N ALA A 240 19.60 19.47 19.63
CA ALA A 240 19.11 20.73 19.12
C ALA A 240 18.71 20.66 17.64
N VAL A 241 19.47 19.95 16.80
CA VAL A 241 19.13 19.67 15.39
C VAL A 241 17.81 18.90 15.32
N GLN A 242 17.66 17.86 16.13
CA GLN A 242 16.44 17.04 16.14
C GLN A 242 15.23 17.82 16.66
N ALA A 243 15.38 18.59 17.71
CA ALA A 243 14.32 19.44 18.26
C ALA A 243 13.92 20.54 17.26
N GLY A 244 14.90 21.19 16.62
CA GLY A 244 14.67 22.18 15.57
C GLY A 244 13.87 21.62 14.41
N TRP A 245 14.18 20.40 13.98
CA TRP A 245 13.43 19.71 12.94
C TRP A 245 11.99 19.40 13.36
N ALA A 246 11.79 18.85 14.57
CA ALA A 246 10.46 18.61 15.11
C ALA A 246 9.61 19.89 15.17
N LEU A 247 10.21 21.01 15.61
CA LEU A 247 9.55 22.32 15.65
C LEU A 247 9.23 22.84 14.24
N ALA A 248 10.12 22.65 13.28
CA ALA A 248 9.88 23.02 11.88
C ALA A 248 8.69 22.23 11.30
N LEU A 249 8.63 20.92 11.53
CA LEU A 249 7.52 20.08 11.10
C LEU A 249 6.20 20.50 11.79
N LEU A 250 6.25 20.84 13.08
CA LEU A 250 5.09 21.36 13.80
C LEU A 250 4.59 22.67 13.20
N ALA A 251 5.48 23.59 12.88
CA ALA A 251 5.14 24.87 12.26
C ALA A 251 4.51 24.70 10.88
N VAL A 252 5.07 23.80 10.04
CA VAL A 252 4.52 23.46 8.73
C VAL A 252 3.14 22.81 8.88
N TRP A 253 2.97 21.90 9.83
CA TRP A 253 1.67 21.29 10.10
C TRP A 253 0.64 22.33 10.55
N GLN A 254 0.99 23.22 11.47
CA GLN A 254 0.13 24.31 11.92
C GLN A 254 -0.30 25.22 10.75
N GLN A 255 0.62 25.58 9.84
CA GLN A 255 0.27 26.33 8.64
C GLN A 255 -0.69 25.58 7.72
N ASN A 256 -0.49 24.27 7.56
CA ASN A 256 -1.39 23.42 6.78
C ASN A 256 -2.80 23.35 7.39
N VAL A 257 -2.90 23.24 8.73
CA VAL A 257 -4.16 23.29 9.47
C VAL A 257 -4.83 24.65 9.28
N ALA A 258 -4.10 25.75 9.47
CA ALA A 258 -4.63 27.10 9.29
C ALA A 258 -5.21 27.30 7.89
N ARG A 259 -4.49 26.88 6.85
CA ARG A 259 -4.97 26.95 5.45
C ARG A 259 -6.20 26.09 5.21
N SER A 260 -6.30 24.90 5.83
CA SER A 260 -7.45 24.01 5.67
C SER A 260 -8.73 24.56 6.32
N LEU A 261 -8.59 25.34 7.38
CA LEU A 261 -9.72 25.99 8.06
C LEU A 261 -10.32 27.16 7.26
N VAL A 262 -9.56 27.80 6.37
CA VAL A 262 -10.00 28.99 5.59
C VAL A 262 -10.31 28.64 4.13
N ALA A 263 -9.90 27.46 3.64
CA ALA A 263 -10.10 27.09 2.24
C ALA A 263 -11.59 26.97 1.89
N PRO A 264 -12.08 27.50 0.75
CA PRO A 264 -13.48 27.41 0.37
C PRO A 264 -13.96 25.95 0.28
N LEU A 265 -15.21 25.69 0.72
CA LEU A 265 -15.89 24.43 0.45
C LEU A 265 -16.13 24.32 -1.06
N GLY A 266 -15.45 23.41 -1.71
CA GLY A 266 -15.73 23.07 -3.10
C GLY A 266 -14.98 23.90 -4.13
N ARG A 267 -13.80 23.46 -4.42
CA ARG A 267 -13.20 23.47 -5.77
C ARG A 267 -12.26 22.28 -5.88
N GLY A 268 -12.79 21.11 -5.60
CA GLY A 268 -12.24 19.84 -6.08
C GLY A 268 -12.67 19.59 -7.53
N GLY A 269 -12.46 20.55 -8.37
CA GLY A 269 -12.77 20.47 -9.78
C GLY A 269 -12.04 21.60 -10.47
N GLY A 270 -10.75 21.41 -10.76
CA GLY A 270 -10.14 22.21 -11.83
C GLY A 270 -11.06 22.09 -13.03
N ALA A 271 -11.40 23.22 -13.64
CA ALA A 271 -12.22 23.25 -14.84
C ALA A 271 -11.70 22.17 -15.80
N ARG A 272 -12.44 21.06 -15.88
CA ARG A 272 -12.16 20.02 -16.86
C ARG A 272 -12.37 20.72 -18.19
N ARG A 273 -11.30 20.97 -18.93
CA ARG A 273 -11.41 21.28 -20.32
C ARG A 273 -12.36 20.24 -20.91
N HIS A 274 -13.53 20.68 -21.33
CA HIS A 274 -14.46 19.86 -22.11
C HIS A 274 -13.64 19.36 -23.30
N HIS A 275 -13.25 18.11 -23.28
CA HIS A 275 -12.77 17.45 -24.47
C HIS A 275 -14.05 17.01 -25.18
N ASP A 276 -14.36 17.64 -26.32
CA ASP A 276 -15.51 17.31 -27.17
C ASP A 276 -15.53 15.85 -27.64
N ARG A 277 -14.49 15.06 -27.30
CA ARG A 277 -14.34 13.64 -27.62
C ARG A 277 -14.28 12.79 -26.37
N VAL A 278 -15.26 12.91 -25.49
CA VAL A 278 -15.32 12.13 -24.23
C VAL A 278 -15.44 10.61 -24.49
N LEU A 279 -15.92 10.22 -25.66
CA LEU A 279 -16.20 8.85 -26.03
C LEU A 279 -15.49 8.39 -27.33
N ASP A 280 -14.42 9.06 -27.75
CA ASP A 280 -13.61 8.52 -28.85
C ASP A 280 -12.93 7.24 -28.31
N PRO A 281 -13.42 6.04 -28.68
CA PRO A 281 -12.85 4.81 -28.16
C PRO A 281 -11.47 4.68 -28.77
N THR A 282 -10.44 4.70 -27.92
CA THR A 282 -9.14 4.15 -28.31
C THR A 282 -9.39 2.69 -28.67
N ARG A 283 -9.63 2.42 -29.96
CA ARG A 283 -9.83 1.07 -30.47
C ARG A 283 -8.53 0.31 -30.27
N THR A 284 -8.56 -0.60 -29.33
CA THR A 284 -7.50 -1.58 -29.11
C THR A 284 -7.91 -2.92 -29.70
N LEU A 285 -6.97 -3.84 -29.86
CA LEU A 285 -7.27 -5.24 -30.25
C LEU A 285 -8.29 -5.92 -29.29
N ALA A 286 -8.37 -5.44 -28.06
CA ALA A 286 -9.29 -5.93 -27.04
C ALA A 286 -10.67 -5.27 -27.08
N THR A 287 -10.92 -4.27 -27.95
CA THR A 287 -12.21 -3.59 -28.03
C THR A 287 -13.27 -4.55 -28.56
N PRO A 288 -14.36 -4.81 -27.81
CA PRO A 288 -15.43 -5.67 -28.26
C PRO A 288 -16.07 -5.18 -29.56
N ARG A 289 -16.55 -6.11 -30.40
CA ARG A 289 -17.25 -5.76 -31.65
C ARG A 289 -18.66 -5.24 -31.40
N ASP A 290 -19.28 -5.68 -30.32
CA ASP A 290 -20.60 -5.21 -29.91
C ASP A 290 -20.53 -3.76 -29.40
N PRO A 291 -21.34 -2.83 -29.93
CA PRO A 291 -21.28 -1.40 -29.56
C PRO A 291 -21.53 -1.12 -28.09
N ALA A 292 -22.39 -1.91 -27.43
CA ALA A 292 -22.69 -1.74 -26.02
C ALA A 292 -21.49 -2.11 -25.13
N SER A 293 -20.91 -3.27 -25.39
CA SER A 293 -19.67 -3.70 -24.70
C SER A 293 -18.50 -2.76 -25.02
N ALA A 294 -18.41 -2.25 -26.26
CA ALA A 294 -17.39 -1.30 -26.65
C ALA A 294 -17.50 0.04 -25.90
N ALA A 295 -18.70 0.54 -25.64
CA ALA A 295 -18.93 1.75 -24.85
C ALA A 295 -18.50 1.56 -23.38
N VAL A 296 -18.85 0.43 -22.75
CA VAL A 296 -18.40 0.09 -21.39
C VAL A 296 -16.89 -0.07 -21.36
N HIS A 297 -16.30 -0.77 -22.33
CA HIS A 297 -14.86 -0.91 -22.50
C HIS A 297 -14.15 0.44 -22.57
N ALA A 298 -14.62 1.36 -23.44
CA ALA A 298 -14.01 2.68 -23.61
C ALA A 298 -14.05 3.51 -22.32
N ARG A 299 -15.17 3.47 -21.59
CA ARG A 299 -15.32 4.13 -20.29
C ARG A 299 -14.29 3.60 -19.27
N LEU A 300 -14.16 2.28 -19.15
CA LEU A 300 -13.25 1.65 -18.20
C LEU A 300 -11.78 1.74 -18.63
N ALA A 301 -11.47 1.62 -19.92
CA ALA A 301 -10.12 1.84 -20.43
C ALA A 301 -9.64 3.28 -20.09
N ARG A 302 -10.55 4.27 -20.15
CA ARG A 302 -10.26 5.62 -19.69
C ARG A 302 -10.07 5.68 -18.18
N ALA A 303 -10.88 4.95 -17.38
CA ALA A 303 -10.73 4.88 -15.92
C ALA A 303 -9.34 4.35 -15.53
N TRP A 304 -8.83 3.34 -16.20
CA TRP A 304 -7.48 2.80 -16.00
C TRP A 304 -6.37 3.85 -16.15
N THR A 305 -6.61 4.89 -16.94
CA THR A 305 -5.62 5.95 -17.19
C THR A 305 -5.88 7.24 -16.42
N SER A 306 -7.05 7.39 -15.79
CA SER A 306 -7.47 8.67 -15.18
C SER A 306 -7.98 8.58 -13.76
N ASP A 307 -8.49 7.42 -13.32
CA ASP A 307 -9.02 7.23 -11.97
C ASP A 307 -7.91 6.76 -11.01
N PRO A 308 -7.67 7.47 -9.91
CA PRO A 308 -6.65 7.11 -8.92
C PRO A 308 -6.78 5.70 -8.36
N ARG A 309 -8.02 5.20 -8.25
CA ARG A 309 -8.32 3.86 -7.71
C ARG A 309 -7.80 2.75 -8.61
N TYR A 310 -7.90 2.94 -9.93
CA TYR A 310 -7.33 2.04 -10.93
C TYR A 310 -5.81 2.18 -11.01
N LEU A 311 -5.29 3.41 -10.95
CA LEU A 311 -3.85 3.69 -10.97
C LEU A 311 -3.12 3.09 -9.76
N ALA A 312 -3.76 3.09 -8.57
CA ALA A 312 -3.20 2.44 -7.38
C ALA A 312 -3.04 0.92 -7.57
N SER A 313 -3.96 0.28 -8.29
CA SER A 313 -3.83 -1.14 -8.63
C SER A 313 -2.63 -1.39 -9.55
N LEU A 314 -2.33 -0.48 -10.49
CA LEU A 314 -1.16 -0.57 -11.36
C LEU A 314 0.16 -0.43 -10.59
N ALA A 315 0.19 0.40 -9.54
CA ALA A 315 1.37 0.53 -8.68
C ALA A 315 1.71 -0.83 -8.01
N GLY A 316 0.70 -1.56 -7.53
CA GLY A 316 0.89 -2.92 -6.99
C GLY A 316 1.48 -3.90 -8.00
N VAL A 317 1.09 -3.79 -9.28
CA VAL A 317 1.63 -4.62 -10.38
C VAL A 317 3.13 -4.37 -10.60
N LEU A 318 3.58 -3.12 -10.47
CA LEU A 318 5.00 -2.77 -10.61
C LEU A 318 5.81 -3.14 -9.36
N LEU A 319 5.22 -2.98 -8.17
CA LEU A 319 5.89 -3.27 -6.90
C LEU A 319 6.16 -4.75 -6.69
N LEU A 320 5.27 -5.63 -7.15
CA LEU A 320 5.39 -7.06 -6.91
C LEU A 320 6.66 -7.67 -7.53
N PRO A 321 6.98 -7.46 -8.82
CA PRO A 321 8.24 -7.92 -9.40
C PRO A 321 9.46 -7.28 -8.72
N ALA A 322 9.41 -5.97 -8.45
CA ALA A 322 10.51 -5.28 -7.80
C ALA A 322 10.79 -5.87 -6.41
N PHE A 323 9.76 -6.10 -5.61
CA PHE A 323 9.87 -6.75 -4.30
C PHE A 323 10.43 -8.18 -4.42
N PHE A 324 9.94 -8.96 -5.38
CA PHE A 324 10.38 -10.35 -5.56
C PHE A 324 11.87 -10.42 -5.95
N PHE A 325 12.29 -9.67 -6.98
CA PHE A 325 13.67 -9.70 -7.46
C PHE A 325 14.65 -9.01 -6.52
N ALA A 326 14.25 -7.92 -5.86
CA ALA A 326 15.15 -7.16 -4.99
C ALA A 326 15.21 -7.71 -3.55
N LEU A 327 14.19 -8.42 -3.09
CA LEU A 327 14.14 -8.90 -1.71
C LEU A 327 14.01 -10.42 -1.63
N VAL A 328 12.96 -11.03 -2.22
CA VAL A 328 12.66 -12.45 -1.99
C VAL A 328 13.75 -13.35 -2.58
N MET A 329 14.11 -13.16 -3.83
CA MET A 329 15.13 -14.02 -4.47
C MET A 329 16.48 -13.96 -3.76
N PRO A 330 17.05 -12.77 -3.43
CA PRO A 330 18.34 -12.70 -2.76
C PRO A 330 18.29 -13.18 -1.30
N VAL A 331 17.22 -12.86 -0.54
CA VAL A 331 17.09 -13.28 0.88
C VAL A 331 17.11 -14.80 1.01
N PHE A 332 16.41 -15.50 0.12
CA PHE A 332 16.26 -16.95 0.18
C PHE A 332 17.25 -17.69 -0.74
N ASP A 333 18.19 -16.97 -1.36
CA ASP A 333 19.17 -17.52 -2.32
C ASP A 333 18.50 -18.41 -3.39
N LEU A 334 17.40 -17.88 -3.96
CA LEU A 334 16.57 -18.65 -4.85
C LEU A 334 17.22 -18.81 -6.24
N ASP A 335 17.13 -20.01 -6.80
CA ASP A 335 17.52 -20.29 -8.18
C ASP A 335 16.73 -19.41 -9.17
N ARG A 336 17.34 -19.11 -10.34
CA ARG A 336 16.72 -18.27 -11.38
C ARG A 336 15.33 -18.73 -11.82
N ARG A 337 15.01 -20.03 -11.71
CA ARG A 337 13.68 -20.58 -12.04
C ARG A 337 12.56 -20.03 -11.17
N TRP A 338 12.87 -19.58 -9.96
CA TRP A 338 11.88 -18.94 -9.11
C TRP A 338 11.34 -17.64 -9.71
N ALA A 339 12.03 -17.05 -10.70
CA ALA A 339 11.52 -15.91 -11.47
C ALA A 339 10.16 -16.20 -12.16
N TYR A 340 9.86 -17.48 -12.47
CA TYR A 340 8.55 -17.87 -13.04
C TYR A 340 7.37 -17.59 -12.12
N VAL A 341 7.60 -17.44 -10.84
CA VAL A 341 6.56 -17.02 -9.87
C VAL A 341 6.04 -15.62 -10.18
N VAL A 342 6.87 -14.73 -10.69
CA VAL A 342 6.51 -13.33 -10.95
C VAL A 342 5.37 -13.18 -11.96
N PRO A 343 5.44 -13.69 -13.19
CA PRO A 343 4.33 -13.58 -14.14
C PRO A 343 3.07 -14.31 -13.68
N LEU A 344 3.19 -15.41 -12.93
CA LEU A 344 2.03 -16.11 -12.35
C LEU A 344 1.36 -15.28 -11.26
N MET A 345 2.14 -14.67 -10.36
CA MET A 345 1.62 -13.77 -9.33
C MET A 345 1.00 -12.50 -9.95
N LEU A 346 1.60 -11.94 -11.00
CA LEU A 346 1.03 -10.82 -11.75
C LEU A 346 -0.33 -11.21 -12.33
N ALA A 347 -0.41 -12.35 -13.00
CA ALA A 347 -1.66 -12.86 -13.59
C ALA A 347 -2.75 -13.03 -12.52
N ALA A 348 -2.40 -13.65 -11.39
CA ALA A 348 -3.33 -13.87 -10.28
C ALA A 348 -3.79 -12.54 -9.66
N THR A 349 -2.84 -11.64 -9.33
CA THR A 349 -3.13 -10.40 -8.62
C THR A 349 -3.92 -9.42 -9.49
N ILE A 350 -3.56 -9.26 -10.77
CA ILE A 350 -4.28 -8.39 -11.69
C ILE A 350 -5.70 -8.91 -11.91
N GLY A 351 -5.85 -10.22 -12.17
CA GLY A 351 -7.13 -10.84 -12.40
C GLY A 351 -8.04 -10.76 -11.17
N TRP A 352 -7.57 -11.24 -10.02
CA TRP A 352 -8.31 -11.21 -8.77
C TRP A 352 -8.59 -9.80 -8.25
N GLY A 353 -7.70 -8.84 -8.49
CA GLY A 353 -7.87 -7.45 -8.09
C GLY A 353 -9.14 -6.78 -8.63
N ARG A 354 -9.88 -7.43 -9.54
CA ARG A 354 -11.17 -6.96 -10.07
C ARG A 354 -12.40 -7.56 -9.37
N HIS A 355 -12.23 -8.25 -8.24
CA HIS A 355 -13.31 -8.95 -7.53
C HIS A 355 -14.47 -8.03 -7.05
N ASN A 356 -14.30 -6.73 -7.05
CA ASN A 356 -15.33 -5.72 -6.74
C ASN A 356 -15.48 -4.65 -7.84
N ASP A 357 -15.14 -4.97 -9.09
CA ASP A 357 -15.06 -4.02 -10.20
C ASP A 357 -16.36 -3.24 -10.46
N VAL A 358 -17.52 -3.89 -10.27
CA VAL A 358 -18.84 -3.25 -10.46
C VAL A 358 -19.04 -2.07 -9.49
N ALA A 359 -18.58 -2.19 -8.25
CA ALA A 359 -18.71 -1.15 -7.25
C ALA A 359 -17.85 0.10 -7.52
N PHE A 360 -16.82 -0.02 -8.36
CA PHE A 360 -15.99 1.14 -8.74
C PHE A 360 -16.75 2.18 -9.57
N ASP A 361 -17.85 1.80 -10.21
CA ASP A 361 -18.73 2.77 -10.89
C ASP A 361 -19.55 3.59 -9.91
N SER A 362 -19.70 3.13 -8.65
CA SER A 362 -20.47 3.83 -7.62
C SER A 362 -21.87 4.22 -8.15
N THR A 363 -22.28 5.47 -7.96
CA THR A 363 -23.55 5.97 -8.51
C THR A 363 -23.65 5.86 -10.05
N GLY A 364 -22.52 5.82 -10.79
CA GLY A 364 -22.53 5.69 -12.24
C GLY A 364 -23.10 4.36 -12.76
N LEU A 365 -23.20 3.34 -11.91
CA LEU A 365 -23.80 2.04 -12.28
C LEU A 365 -25.26 2.17 -12.72
N TRP A 366 -26.00 3.20 -12.25
CA TRP A 366 -27.38 3.42 -12.65
C TRP A 366 -27.53 3.61 -14.17
N LEU A 367 -26.52 4.18 -14.85
CA LEU A 367 -26.54 4.37 -16.31
C LEU A 367 -26.60 3.02 -17.05
N ASP A 368 -25.82 2.02 -16.59
CA ASP A 368 -25.83 0.69 -17.18
C ASP A 368 -27.16 -0.01 -16.92
N VAL A 369 -27.75 0.17 -15.73
CA VAL A 369 -29.04 -0.44 -15.37
C VAL A 369 -30.20 0.20 -16.15
N VAL A 370 -30.29 1.54 -16.20
CA VAL A 370 -31.38 2.26 -16.86
C VAL A 370 -31.30 2.14 -18.38
N SER A 371 -30.09 1.99 -18.94
CA SER A 371 -29.94 1.77 -20.39
C SER A 371 -30.52 0.44 -20.88
N GLY A 372 -30.95 -0.46 -19.98
CA GLY A 372 -31.50 -1.77 -20.31
C GLY A 372 -30.51 -2.71 -21.01
N ARG A 373 -29.21 -2.47 -20.84
CA ARG A 373 -28.17 -3.28 -21.44
C ARG A 373 -28.11 -4.67 -20.80
N LEU A 374 -27.86 -5.67 -21.64
CA LEU A 374 -27.70 -7.04 -21.16
C LEU A 374 -26.45 -7.16 -20.29
N GLY A 375 -26.53 -7.92 -19.21
CA GLY A 375 -25.41 -8.13 -18.32
C GLY A 375 -24.16 -8.71 -19.01
N ARG A 376 -24.33 -9.51 -20.06
CA ARG A 376 -23.23 -10.00 -20.90
C ARG A 376 -22.49 -8.86 -21.62
N GLU A 377 -23.18 -7.81 -22.01
CA GLU A 377 -22.60 -6.65 -22.68
C GLU A 377 -21.81 -5.79 -21.67
N VAL A 378 -22.41 -5.55 -20.50
CA VAL A 378 -21.75 -4.82 -19.41
C VAL A 378 -20.52 -5.56 -18.91
N MET A 379 -20.63 -6.84 -18.60
CA MET A 379 -19.51 -7.66 -18.12
C MET A 379 -18.47 -7.90 -19.21
N GLY A 380 -18.90 -8.00 -20.48
CA GLY A 380 -18.01 -8.11 -21.63
C GLY A 380 -17.08 -6.90 -21.79
N GLY A 381 -17.63 -5.69 -21.70
CA GLY A 381 -16.83 -4.46 -21.73
C GLY A 381 -15.85 -4.36 -20.55
N ARG A 382 -16.28 -4.77 -19.35
CA ARG A 382 -15.44 -4.78 -18.14
C ARG A 382 -14.27 -5.75 -18.25
N LEU A 383 -14.57 -7.01 -18.59
CA LEU A 383 -13.55 -8.04 -18.75
C LEU A 383 -12.57 -7.72 -19.87
N ALA A 384 -13.06 -7.18 -20.99
CA ALA A 384 -12.22 -6.77 -22.12
C ALA A 384 -11.30 -5.59 -21.73
N ALA A 385 -11.79 -4.63 -20.95
CA ALA A 385 -10.96 -3.51 -20.49
C ALA A 385 -9.84 -3.96 -19.55
N ALA A 386 -10.10 -4.94 -18.68
CA ALA A 386 -9.10 -5.50 -17.79
C ALA A 386 -8.11 -6.41 -18.53
N ALA A 387 -8.62 -7.36 -19.33
CA ALA A 387 -7.79 -8.31 -20.07
C ALA A 387 -6.91 -7.64 -21.12
N GLY A 388 -7.38 -6.54 -21.72
CA GLY A 388 -6.71 -5.85 -22.82
C GLY A 388 -5.34 -5.30 -22.49
N TRP A 389 -5.12 -4.88 -21.24
CA TRP A 389 -3.78 -4.45 -20.78
C TRP A 389 -3.09 -5.53 -19.93
N ALA A 390 -3.87 -6.34 -19.19
CA ALA A 390 -3.32 -7.36 -18.31
C ALA A 390 -2.58 -8.46 -19.08
N LEU A 391 -3.19 -8.95 -20.15
CA LEU A 391 -2.60 -10.03 -20.96
C LEU A 391 -1.24 -9.64 -21.55
N PRO A 392 -1.07 -8.49 -22.24
CA PRO A 392 0.25 -8.05 -22.71
C PRO A 392 1.30 -7.93 -21.61
N VAL A 393 0.93 -7.38 -20.43
CA VAL A 393 1.84 -7.23 -19.30
C VAL A 393 2.30 -8.58 -18.77
N VAL A 394 1.38 -9.52 -18.57
CA VAL A 394 1.68 -10.87 -18.08
C VAL A 394 2.53 -11.64 -19.08
N LEU A 395 2.22 -11.55 -20.37
CA LEU A 395 3.00 -12.21 -21.43
C LEU A 395 4.41 -11.61 -21.55
N ALA A 396 4.54 -10.29 -21.44
CA ALA A 396 5.84 -9.61 -21.42
C ALA A 396 6.68 -10.04 -20.21
N ALA A 397 6.07 -10.15 -19.03
CA ALA A 397 6.74 -10.65 -17.83
C ALA A 397 7.16 -12.11 -17.99
N ALA A 398 6.31 -12.98 -18.57
CA ALA A 398 6.65 -14.36 -18.85
C ALA A 398 7.80 -14.48 -19.86
N ALA A 399 7.77 -13.71 -20.93
CA ALA A 399 8.86 -13.64 -21.90
C ALA A 399 10.17 -13.15 -21.24
N GLY A 400 10.09 -12.09 -20.42
CA GLY A 400 11.24 -11.57 -19.67
C GLY A 400 11.85 -12.61 -18.74
N THR A 401 11.05 -13.42 -18.05
CA THR A 401 11.56 -14.48 -17.17
C THR A 401 12.16 -15.65 -17.95
N VAL A 402 11.62 -16.00 -19.12
CA VAL A 402 12.23 -17.01 -20.02
C VAL A 402 13.58 -16.52 -20.54
N LEU A 403 13.66 -15.26 -20.97
CA LEU A 403 14.92 -14.64 -21.40
C LEU A 403 15.96 -14.62 -20.26
N TRP A 404 15.54 -14.26 -19.05
CA TRP A 404 16.40 -14.22 -17.87
C TRP A 404 16.95 -15.58 -17.48
N THR A 405 16.10 -16.63 -17.54
CA THR A 405 16.51 -18.00 -17.21
C THR A 405 17.29 -18.68 -18.33
N GLY A 406 17.14 -18.22 -19.58
CA GLY A 406 17.70 -18.86 -20.79
C GLY A 406 17.04 -20.18 -21.16
N ARG A 407 15.93 -20.55 -20.51
CA ARG A 407 15.27 -21.86 -20.64
C ARG A 407 14.04 -21.81 -21.54
N TRP A 408 14.27 -21.77 -22.84
CA TRP A 408 13.21 -21.65 -23.84
C TRP A 408 12.24 -22.84 -23.85
N GLN A 409 12.69 -24.00 -23.41
CA GLN A 409 11.85 -25.20 -23.28
C GLN A 409 10.71 -25.03 -22.27
N ASP A 410 10.83 -24.12 -21.30
CA ASP A 410 9.84 -23.87 -20.27
C ASP A 410 8.75 -22.86 -20.74
N ALA A 411 9.01 -22.16 -21.88
CA ALA A 411 8.15 -21.11 -22.40
C ALA A 411 6.70 -21.56 -22.69
N PRO A 412 6.43 -22.70 -23.36
CA PRO A 412 5.06 -23.12 -23.63
C PRO A 412 4.25 -23.31 -22.34
N GLY A 413 4.82 -24.02 -21.36
CA GLY A 413 4.18 -24.28 -20.08
C GLY A 413 3.91 -23.01 -19.27
N LEU A 414 4.89 -22.10 -19.21
CA LEU A 414 4.75 -20.83 -18.51
C LEU A 414 3.68 -19.93 -19.16
N LEU A 415 3.68 -19.82 -20.49
CA LEU A 415 2.68 -19.04 -21.21
C LEU A 415 1.28 -19.55 -20.98
N GLY A 416 1.08 -20.87 -21.08
CA GLY A 416 -0.21 -21.50 -20.78
C GLY A 416 -0.65 -21.26 -19.34
N ALA A 417 0.24 -21.49 -18.39
CA ALA A 417 -0.05 -21.26 -16.98
C ALA A 417 -0.43 -19.80 -16.70
N CYS A 418 0.29 -18.84 -17.30
CA CYS A 418 -0.01 -17.41 -17.15
C CYS A 418 -1.40 -17.04 -17.70
N VAL A 419 -1.74 -17.51 -18.91
CA VAL A 419 -3.07 -17.28 -19.51
C VAL A 419 -4.15 -17.96 -18.69
N GLY A 420 -3.91 -19.17 -18.22
CA GLY A 420 -4.83 -19.93 -17.37
C GLY A 420 -5.11 -19.23 -16.05
N VAL A 421 -4.05 -18.81 -15.34
CA VAL A 421 -4.17 -18.08 -14.07
C VAL A 421 -4.89 -16.75 -14.25
N LEU A 422 -4.53 -15.97 -15.28
CA LEU A 422 -5.20 -14.68 -15.55
C LEU A 422 -6.68 -14.88 -15.86
N GLY A 423 -7.02 -15.82 -16.76
CA GLY A 423 -8.40 -16.07 -17.16
C GLY A 423 -9.27 -16.56 -16.01
N LEU A 424 -8.78 -17.52 -15.21
CA LEU A 424 -9.50 -18.02 -14.03
C LEU A 424 -9.65 -16.95 -12.95
N SER A 425 -8.60 -16.15 -12.69
CA SER A 425 -8.66 -15.07 -11.71
C SER A 425 -9.64 -13.97 -12.13
N LEU A 426 -9.68 -13.61 -13.42
CA LEU A 426 -10.69 -12.70 -13.98
C LEU A 426 -12.11 -13.30 -13.90
N ALA A 427 -12.25 -14.61 -14.09
CA ALA A 427 -13.51 -15.30 -13.97
C ALA A 427 -14.06 -15.23 -12.54
N VAL A 428 -13.24 -15.57 -11.56
CA VAL A 428 -13.60 -15.48 -10.14
C VAL A 428 -13.96 -14.03 -9.79
N ALA A 429 -13.15 -13.07 -10.24
CA ALA A 429 -13.37 -11.66 -9.98
C ALA A 429 -14.70 -11.16 -10.55
N ALA A 430 -15.02 -11.49 -11.80
CA ALA A 430 -16.26 -11.08 -12.44
C ALA A 430 -17.50 -11.62 -11.72
N VAL A 431 -17.47 -12.87 -11.31
CA VAL A 431 -18.57 -13.49 -10.56
C VAL A 431 -18.68 -12.88 -9.16
N SER A 432 -17.56 -12.68 -8.47
CA SER A 432 -17.51 -12.08 -7.14
C SER A 432 -18.02 -10.65 -7.14
N ALA A 433 -17.67 -9.83 -8.14
CA ALA A 433 -18.11 -8.44 -8.27
C ALA A 433 -19.65 -8.31 -8.34
N VAL A 434 -20.35 -9.36 -8.80
CA VAL A 434 -21.82 -9.39 -8.89
C VAL A 434 -22.45 -10.07 -7.66
N LEU A 435 -21.79 -11.10 -7.11
CA LEU A 435 -22.35 -11.87 -5.99
C LEU A 435 -22.11 -11.20 -4.63
N LEU A 436 -20.94 -10.59 -4.45
CA LEU A 436 -20.42 -10.08 -3.19
C LEU A 436 -20.00 -8.60 -3.31
N PRO A 437 -20.87 -7.71 -3.84
CA PRO A 437 -20.54 -6.31 -4.00
C PRO A 437 -20.43 -5.63 -2.62
N TYR A 438 -19.45 -4.74 -2.48
CA TYR A 438 -19.33 -3.86 -1.32
C TYR A 438 -18.92 -2.47 -1.79
N ARG A 439 -19.27 -1.44 -1.01
CA ARG A 439 -19.01 -0.04 -1.40
C ARG A 439 -17.53 0.19 -1.61
N ALA A 440 -17.19 0.68 -2.80
CA ALA A 440 -15.85 1.16 -3.13
C ALA A 440 -15.71 2.64 -2.74
N PRO A 441 -14.48 3.14 -2.50
CA PRO A 441 -14.25 4.57 -2.29
C PRO A 441 -14.85 5.40 -3.42
N ALA A 442 -15.46 6.55 -3.10
CA ALA A 442 -16.08 7.41 -4.08
C ALA A 442 -15.08 7.87 -5.18
N PRO A 443 -15.54 8.17 -6.41
CA PRO A 443 -14.67 8.69 -7.47
C PRO A 443 -13.89 9.92 -7.00
N GLY A 444 -12.55 9.88 -7.12
CA GLY A 444 -11.67 10.96 -6.67
C GLY A 444 -11.25 10.89 -5.19
N ALA A 445 -11.85 10.01 -4.39
CA ALA A 445 -11.38 9.72 -3.04
C ALA A 445 -10.05 8.93 -3.05
N SER A 446 -9.43 8.79 -1.89
CA SER A 446 -8.25 7.95 -1.74
C SER A 446 -8.55 6.51 -2.15
N PRO A 447 -7.72 5.88 -2.99
CA PRO A 447 -7.90 4.49 -3.39
C PRO A 447 -7.85 3.50 -2.22
N PHE A 448 -7.20 3.88 -1.12
CA PHE A 448 -7.05 3.10 0.10
C PHE A 448 -8.03 3.51 1.20
N GLY A 449 -8.90 4.49 0.93
CA GLY A 449 -10.00 4.85 1.82
C GLY A 449 -11.02 3.73 1.88
N ALA A 450 -11.44 3.34 3.08
CA ALA A 450 -12.56 2.43 3.26
C ALA A 450 -13.80 3.23 3.65
N GLU A 451 -14.92 3.01 2.97
CA GLU A 451 -16.18 3.58 3.43
C GLU A 451 -16.63 2.91 4.73
N VAL A 452 -17.21 3.73 5.60
CA VAL A 452 -17.71 3.27 6.90
C VAL A 452 -18.79 2.18 6.67
N GLY A 453 -18.55 0.99 7.22
CA GLY A 453 -19.47 -0.16 7.08
C GLY A 453 -19.14 -1.13 5.94
N ALA A 454 -18.30 -0.76 4.97
CA ALA A 454 -17.97 -1.63 3.84
C ALA A 454 -16.84 -2.64 4.14
N VAL A 455 -16.04 -2.42 5.19
CA VAL A 455 -14.82 -3.22 5.42
C VAL A 455 -15.11 -4.67 5.77
N GLY A 456 -16.12 -4.95 6.59
CA GLY A 456 -16.49 -6.33 6.92
C GLY A 456 -16.98 -7.11 5.71
N ALA A 457 -17.84 -6.48 4.89
CA ALA A 457 -18.31 -7.05 3.63
C ALA A 457 -17.14 -7.21 2.63
N GLY A 458 -16.23 -6.24 2.58
CA GLY A 458 -15.02 -6.29 1.76
C GLY A 458 -14.10 -7.44 2.14
N LEU A 459 -13.81 -7.63 3.43
CA LEU A 459 -12.99 -8.74 3.90
C LEU A 459 -13.64 -10.09 3.60
N ALA A 460 -14.94 -10.23 3.81
CA ALA A 460 -15.67 -11.45 3.50
C ALA A 460 -15.63 -11.76 1.99
N ALA A 461 -15.84 -10.75 1.14
CA ALA A 461 -15.77 -10.88 -0.31
C ALA A 461 -14.35 -11.25 -0.78
N GLN A 462 -13.32 -10.62 -0.21
CA GLN A 462 -11.92 -10.91 -0.50
C GLN A 462 -11.55 -12.33 -0.08
N LEU A 463 -11.90 -12.74 1.13
CA LEU A 463 -11.61 -14.10 1.61
C LEU A 463 -12.32 -15.15 0.75
N ALA A 464 -13.62 -14.98 0.48
CA ALA A 464 -14.38 -15.91 -0.32
C ALA A 464 -13.82 -16.03 -1.76
N SER A 465 -13.55 -14.89 -2.41
CA SER A 465 -13.00 -14.88 -3.77
C SER A 465 -11.57 -15.43 -3.83
N SER A 466 -10.74 -15.15 -2.80
CA SER A 466 -9.39 -15.68 -2.70
C SER A 466 -9.40 -17.21 -2.54
N LEU A 467 -10.26 -17.74 -1.67
CA LEU A 467 -10.37 -19.18 -1.47
C LEU A 467 -10.79 -19.91 -2.76
N VAL A 468 -11.75 -19.34 -3.52
CA VAL A 468 -12.13 -19.90 -4.82
C VAL A 468 -10.98 -19.83 -5.82
N ALA A 469 -10.28 -18.70 -5.91
CA ALA A 469 -9.12 -18.56 -6.79
C ALA A 469 -7.99 -19.53 -6.39
N MET A 470 -7.68 -19.66 -5.10
CA MET A 470 -6.70 -20.62 -4.59
C MET A 470 -7.08 -22.08 -4.87
N GLY A 471 -8.36 -22.40 -4.94
CA GLY A 471 -8.83 -23.73 -5.33
C GLY A 471 -8.69 -24.01 -6.82
N LEU A 472 -8.84 -22.98 -7.67
CA LEU A 472 -8.84 -23.15 -9.13
C LEU A 472 -7.44 -23.00 -9.76
N VAL A 473 -6.62 -22.08 -9.26
CA VAL A 473 -5.27 -21.79 -9.82
C VAL A 473 -4.36 -23.01 -9.86
N PRO A 474 -4.32 -23.90 -8.86
CA PRO A 474 -3.49 -25.11 -8.90
C PRO A 474 -3.72 -26.00 -10.11
N PHE A 475 -4.94 -26.08 -10.65
CA PHE A 475 -5.24 -26.92 -11.82
C PHE A 475 -4.46 -26.50 -13.07
N VAL A 476 -4.05 -25.24 -13.17
CA VAL A 476 -3.23 -24.73 -14.28
C VAL A 476 -1.75 -24.60 -13.92
N VAL A 477 -1.43 -24.39 -12.66
CA VAL A 477 -0.04 -24.24 -12.21
C VAL A 477 0.64 -25.60 -12.03
N ILE A 478 -0.06 -26.62 -11.52
CA ILE A 478 0.53 -27.95 -11.29
C ILE A 478 1.09 -28.57 -12.60
N PRO A 479 0.40 -28.59 -13.74
CA PRO A 479 0.98 -29.10 -14.98
C PRO A 479 2.27 -28.37 -15.39
N PHE A 480 2.34 -27.06 -15.15
CA PHE A 480 3.56 -26.29 -15.39
C PHE A 480 4.69 -26.71 -14.44
N VAL A 481 4.42 -26.86 -13.14
CA VAL A 481 5.41 -27.33 -12.16
C VAL A 481 5.90 -28.73 -12.53
N LEU A 482 5.01 -29.62 -12.95
CA LEU A 482 5.39 -30.95 -13.43
C LEU A 482 6.30 -30.90 -14.66
N SER A 483 6.13 -29.91 -15.54
CA SER A 483 7.03 -29.71 -16.69
C SER A 483 8.44 -29.30 -16.28
N LEU A 484 8.58 -28.61 -15.16
CA LEU A 484 9.88 -28.20 -14.65
C LEU A 484 10.63 -29.34 -13.93
N THR A 485 9.90 -30.30 -13.39
CA THR A 485 10.44 -31.36 -12.50
C THR A 485 10.54 -32.73 -13.17
N LEU A 486 9.59 -33.09 -14.04
CA LEU A 486 9.55 -34.42 -14.67
C LEU A 486 10.13 -34.43 -16.09
N ALA A 487 9.46 -33.75 -17.02
CA ALA A 487 9.93 -33.69 -18.40
C ALA A 487 9.40 -32.46 -19.14
N PRO A 488 10.18 -31.81 -20.02
CA PRO A 488 9.76 -30.63 -20.78
C PRO A 488 8.50 -30.84 -21.64
N ALA A 489 8.23 -32.09 -22.06
CA ALA A 489 7.03 -32.43 -22.82
C ALA A 489 5.72 -32.06 -22.08
N TRP A 490 5.69 -32.13 -20.76
CA TRP A 490 4.58 -31.66 -19.94
C TRP A 490 4.28 -30.18 -20.11
N GLY A 491 5.27 -29.38 -20.59
CA GLY A 491 5.08 -27.96 -20.90
C GLY A 491 4.01 -27.71 -21.96
N TRP A 492 3.88 -28.59 -22.96
CA TRP A 492 2.83 -28.46 -23.97
C TRP A 492 1.45 -28.84 -23.43
N LEU A 493 1.39 -29.83 -22.53
CA LEU A 493 0.14 -30.15 -21.82
C LEU A 493 -0.27 -28.99 -20.91
N ALA A 494 0.67 -28.41 -20.18
CA ALA A 494 0.44 -27.22 -19.35
C ALA A 494 -0.04 -26.03 -20.20
N CYS A 495 0.54 -25.86 -21.40
CA CYS A 495 0.11 -24.83 -22.34
C CYS A 495 -1.36 -25.04 -22.76
N ALA A 496 -1.69 -26.23 -23.23
CA ALA A 496 -3.06 -26.57 -23.65
C ALA A 496 -4.07 -26.44 -22.50
N ALA A 497 -3.76 -27.00 -21.33
CA ALA A 497 -4.60 -26.93 -20.14
C ALA A 497 -4.81 -25.48 -19.69
N GLY A 498 -3.74 -24.66 -19.68
CA GLY A 498 -3.80 -23.27 -19.31
C GLY A 498 -4.63 -22.42 -20.29
N LEU A 499 -4.44 -22.61 -21.60
CA LEU A 499 -5.23 -21.92 -22.62
C LEU A 499 -6.71 -22.31 -22.54
N VAL A 500 -7.02 -23.60 -22.45
CA VAL A 500 -8.40 -24.08 -22.34
C VAL A 500 -9.07 -23.55 -21.06
N SER A 501 -8.40 -23.66 -19.92
CA SER A 501 -8.93 -23.19 -18.63
C SER A 501 -9.07 -21.66 -18.58
N GLY A 502 -8.08 -20.92 -19.11
CA GLY A 502 -8.09 -19.47 -19.12
C GLY A 502 -9.17 -18.90 -20.04
N ILE A 503 -9.23 -19.37 -21.27
CA ILE A 503 -10.24 -18.93 -22.24
C ILE A 503 -11.63 -19.43 -21.82
N GLY A 504 -11.73 -20.70 -21.41
CA GLY A 504 -12.98 -21.29 -20.91
C GLY A 504 -13.49 -20.58 -19.66
N GLY A 505 -12.61 -20.26 -18.71
CA GLY A 505 -12.93 -19.46 -17.53
C GLY A 505 -13.43 -18.06 -17.89
N TYR A 506 -12.75 -17.37 -18.79
CA TYR A 506 -13.15 -16.04 -19.26
C TYR A 506 -14.53 -16.06 -19.92
N VAL A 507 -14.78 -17.01 -20.85
CA VAL A 507 -16.07 -17.15 -21.55
C VAL A 507 -17.17 -17.60 -20.58
N GLY A 508 -16.86 -18.51 -19.67
CA GLY A 508 -17.77 -18.95 -18.62
C GLY A 508 -18.18 -17.82 -17.69
N ALA A 509 -17.21 -17.00 -17.28
CA ALA A 509 -17.46 -15.81 -16.46
C ALA A 509 -18.34 -14.78 -17.17
N LEU A 510 -18.09 -14.55 -18.46
CA LEU A 510 -18.90 -13.63 -19.26
C LEU A 510 -20.39 -14.05 -19.25
N ARG A 511 -20.67 -15.34 -19.42
CA ARG A 511 -22.03 -15.88 -19.40
C ARG A 511 -22.64 -15.87 -18.00
N LEU A 512 -21.90 -16.38 -17.01
CA LEU A 512 -22.40 -16.52 -15.65
C LEU A 512 -22.57 -15.15 -14.97
N ALA A 513 -21.53 -14.32 -14.97
CA ALA A 513 -21.60 -13.00 -14.37
C ALA A 513 -22.61 -12.09 -15.08
N GLY A 514 -22.74 -12.21 -16.41
CA GLY A 514 -23.77 -11.50 -17.18
C GLY A 514 -25.18 -11.91 -16.75
N ALA A 515 -25.48 -13.21 -16.68
CA ALA A 515 -26.79 -13.70 -16.23
C ALA A 515 -27.09 -13.33 -14.76
N LEU A 516 -26.07 -13.35 -13.90
CA LEU A 516 -26.21 -12.91 -12.50
C LEU A 516 -26.46 -11.39 -12.41
N TYR A 517 -25.80 -10.60 -13.25
CA TYR A 517 -26.00 -9.16 -13.33
C TYR A 517 -27.45 -8.83 -13.71
N ASP A 518 -27.99 -9.45 -14.75
CA ASP A 518 -29.38 -9.26 -15.18
C ASP A 518 -30.38 -9.53 -14.06
N ARG A 519 -30.16 -10.62 -13.29
CA ARG A 519 -31.01 -11.01 -12.16
C ARG A 519 -30.88 -10.12 -10.92
N ARG A 520 -29.76 -9.41 -10.77
CA ARG A 520 -29.41 -8.71 -9.52
C ARG A 520 -29.15 -7.20 -9.70
N SER A 521 -29.36 -6.65 -10.89
CA SER A 521 -29.01 -5.25 -11.23
C SER A 521 -29.56 -4.22 -10.23
N GLY A 522 -30.82 -4.36 -9.81
CA GLY A 522 -31.42 -3.48 -8.79
C GLY A 522 -30.77 -3.63 -7.38
N ARG A 523 -30.41 -4.87 -6.97
CA ARG A 523 -29.70 -5.12 -5.70
C ARG A 523 -28.26 -4.62 -5.75
N LEU A 524 -27.61 -4.78 -6.89
CA LEU A 524 -26.27 -4.24 -7.13
C LEU A 524 -26.24 -2.73 -6.98
N LEU A 525 -27.19 -2.03 -7.60
CA LEU A 525 -27.32 -0.58 -7.48
C LEU A 525 -27.52 -0.16 -6.04
N ALA A 526 -28.40 -0.82 -5.30
CA ALA A 526 -28.63 -0.54 -3.88
C ALA A 526 -27.42 -0.82 -2.98
N ALA A 527 -26.57 -1.78 -3.34
CA ALA A 527 -25.39 -2.16 -2.56
C ALA A 527 -24.21 -1.19 -2.78
N VAL A 528 -24.09 -0.57 -3.95
CA VAL A 528 -22.91 0.23 -4.34
C VAL A 528 -23.20 1.75 -4.38
N ALA A 529 -24.46 2.16 -4.43
CA ALA A 529 -24.93 3.57 -4.30
C ALA A 529 -25.14 3.96 -2.82
#